data_2911af9475ac196951e2011fd6f2a1ef
#
_entry.id   2911af9475ac196951e2011fd6f2a1ef
#
_cell.length_a   1.000
_cell.length_b   1.000
_cell.length_c   1.000
_cell.angle_alpha   90.00
_cell.angle_beta   90.00
_cell.angle_gamma   90.00
#
_symmetry.space_group_name_H-M   'P 1'
#
loop_
_entity.id
_entity.type
_entity.pdbx_description
1 polymer ?
#
loop_
_entity_poly.entity_id
_entity_poly.type
_entity_poly.pdbx_seq_one_letter_code
_entity_poly.pdbx_strand_id
1 'polypeptide(L)'
;YNFDHGHYSPGFARMIRKKLDENDIHVAVLGCYINPVNPDEKERQKAVAKFIEHLKYAKVIGADMVGTETGRYDAGFKVVPYTYTEGCYQLLLKSMREIVSAAEKLGVIVGVEAVHDHTLYCPEIMRRFLEDIDSPNVEAILDPVNLISAEHVADQDEEINKAFRLYGDRISVV
;
A
#
# COMPACT_ATOMS: atom_id res chain seq x y z
N TYR A 1 18.58 7.71 -6.71
CA TYR A 1 18.89 7.28 -5.33
C TYR A 1 18.06 6.04 -5.03
N ASN A 2 18.71 4.95 -4.64
CA ASN A 2 18.02 3.72 -4.26
C ASN A 2 17.77 3.76 -2.74
N PHE A 3 16.52 3.90 -2.35
CA PHE A 3 16.10 3.94 -0.94
C PHE A 3 16.17 2.56 -0.25
N ASP A 4 16.52 1.49 -0.98
CA ASP A 4 16.48 0.12 -0.46
C ASP A 4 17.64 -0.28 0.48
N HIS A 5 18.60 0.61 0.76
CA HIS A 5 19.83 0.24 1.43
C HIS A 5 20.02 0.83 2.84
N GLY A 6 18.94 1.03 3.60
CA GLY A 6 19.07 1.37 5.02
C GLY A 6 19.72 2.72 5.31
N HIS A 7 19.77 3.62 4.35
CA HIS A 7 20.34 4.96 4.51
C HIS A 7 19.32 6.03 4.90
N TYR A 8 18.15 5.61 5.39
CA TYR A 8 17.19 6.54 5.94
C TYR A 8 17.76 7.16 7.22
N SER A 9 18.03 8.45 7.15
CA SER A 9 18.39 9.24 8.31
C SER A 9 17.56 10.52 8.31
N PRO A 10 17.33 11.15 9.46
CA PRO A 10 16.67 12.45 9.52
C PRO A 10 17.38 13.50 8.66
N GLY A 11 18.70 13.45 8.57
CA GLY A 11 19.49 14.35 7.73
C GLY A 11 19.23 14.15 6.24
N PHE A 12 19.16 12.90 5.81
CA PHE A 12 18.84 12.56 4.42
C PHE A 12 17.41 12.99 4.05
N ALA A 13 16.43 12.68 4.90
CA ALA A 13 15.04 13.09 4.68
C ALA A 13 14.90 14.63 4.57
N ARG A 14 15.58 15.39 5.41
CA ARG A 14 15.62 16.86 5.33
C ARG A 14 16.29 17.36 4.05
N MET A 15 17.35 16.69 3.59
CA MET A 15 17.99 17.03 2.32
C MET A 15 17.02 16.84 1.13
N ILE A 16 16.30 15.73 1.10
CA ILE A 16 15.25 15.47 0.08
C ILE A 16 14.17 16.54 0.17
N ARG A 17 13.62 16.80 1.36
CA ARG A 17 12.59 17.83 1.58
C ARG A 17 13.04 19.19 1.03
N LYS A 18 14.26 19.62 1.37
CA LYS A 18 14.81 20.88 0.86
C LYS A 18 14.85 20.92 -0.67
N LYS A 19 15.23 19.80 -1.33
CA LYS A 19 15.27 19.73 -2.80
C LYS A 19 13.88 19.79 -3.43
N LEU A 20 12.90 19.19 -2.80
CA LEU A 20 11.51 19.26 -3.25
C LEU A 20 10.98 20.70 -3.11
N ASP A 21 11.21 21.34 -1.98
CA ASP A 21 10.78 22.72 -1.73
C ASP A 21 11.47 23.72 -2.68
N GLU A 22 12.78 23.56 -2.97
CA GLU A 22 13.52 24.39 -3.93
C GLU A 22 12.96 24.31 -5.36
N ASN A 23 12.20 23.26 -5.69
CA ASN A 23 11.64 23.02 -7.03
C ASN A 23 10.10 23.06 -7.02
N ASP A 24 9.47 23.47 -5.94
CA ASP A 24 7.99 23.49 -5.80
C ASP A 24 7.34 22.15 -6.10
N ILE A 25 7.94 21.06 -5.62
CA ILE A 25 7.45 19.69 -5.81
C ILE A 25 6.79 19.19 -4.54
N HIS A 26 5.54 18.78 -4.66
CA HIS A 26 4.78 18.09 -3.62
C HIS A 26 4.85 16.57 -3.80
N VAL A 27 4.93 15.82 -2.69
CA VAL A 27 4.94 14.34 -2.70
C VAL A 27 3.59 13.84 -2.23
N ALA A 28 2.74 13.42 -3.16
CA ALA A 28 1.46 12.80 -2.82
C ALA A 28 1.68 11.42 -2.18
N VAL A 29 2.52 10.58 -2.78
CA VAL A 29 2.78 9.22 -2.30
C VAL A 29 4.28 8.96 -2.17
N LEU A 30 4.73 8.54 -1.00
CA LEU A 30 6.02 7.88 -0.79
C LEU A 30 5.83 6.37 -0.97
N GLY A 31 6.19 5.84 -2.14
CA GLY A 31 6.03 4.42 -2.44
C GLY A 31 6.97 3.54 -1.59
N CYS A 32 6.41 2.53 -0.96
CA CYS A 32 7.15 1.48 -0.26
C CYS A 32 6.51 0.12 -0.57
N TYR A 33 6.77 -0.40 -1.75
CA TYR A 33 6.20 -1.65 -2.22
C TYR A 33 6.84 -2.83 -1.51
N ILE A 34 6.01 -3.58 -0.78
CA ILE A 34 6.41 -4.74 0.03
C ILE A 34 5.52 -5.93 -0.29
N ASN A 35 5.93 -7.14 0.13
CA ASN A 35 5.05 -8.31 0.12
C ASN A 35 4.57 -8.63 1.55
N PRO A 36 3.44 -8.05 2.00
CA PRO A 36 2.93 -8.24 3.37
C PRO A 36 2.32 -9.62 3.60
N VAL A 37 2.24 -10.45 2.58
CA VAL A 37 1.73 -11.83 2.62
C VAL A 37 2.78 -12.88 2.23
N ASN A 38 4.07 -12.52 2.32
CA ASN A 38 5.14 -13.48 2.06
C ASN A 38 4.97 -14.73 2.94
N PRO A 39 5.00 -15.95 2.36
CA PRO A 39 4.87 -17.20 3.13
C PRO A 39 6.01 -17.42 4.13
N ASP A 40 7.19 -16.88 3.87
CA ASP A 40 8.28 -16.86 4.84
C ASP A 40 8.03 -15.75 5.88
N GLU A 41 7.71 -16.16 7.11
CA GLU A 41 7.40 -15.25 8.21
C GLU A 41 8.53 -14.25 8.48
N LYS A 42 9.79 -14.67 8.33
CA LYS A 42 10.96 -13.80 8.57
C LYS A 42 11.05 -12.71 7.51
N GLU A 43 10.85 -13.07 6.24
CA GLU A 43 10.83 -12.09 5.15
C GLU A 43 9.61 -11.17 5.22
N ARG A 44 8.45 -11.70 5.62
CA ARG A 44 7.25 -10.92 5.86
C ARG A 44 7.47 -9.87 6.96
N GLN A 45 8.08 -10.25 8.08
CA GLN A 45 8.38 -9.33 9.18
C GLN A 45 9.42 -8.25 8.77
N LYS A 46 10.40 -8.59 7.95
CA LYS A 46 11.31 -7.60 7.37
C LYS A 46 10.57 -6.59 6.49
N ALA A 47 9.61 -7.07 5.68
CA ALA A 47 8.80 -6.21 4.82
C ALA A 47 7.95 -5.24 5.66
N VAL A 48 7.28 -5.71 6.70
CA VAL A 48 6.52 -4.89 7.66
C VAL A 48 7.44 -3.85 8.32
N ALA A 49 8.60 -4.26 8.82
CA ALA A 49 9.56 -3.36 9.46
C ALA A 49 10.07 -2.28 8.47
N LYS A 50 10.34 -2.65 7.21
CA LYS A 50 10.72 -1.72 6.15
C LYS A 50 9.63 -0.65 5.94
N PHE A 51 8.36 -1.05 5.88
CA PHE A 51 7.26 -0.10 5.71
C PHE A 51 7.14 0.85 6.90
N ILE A 52 7.22 0.33 8.12
CA ILE A 52 7.18 1.14 9.35
C ILE A 52 8.35 2.15 9.38
N GLU A 53 9.51 1.79 8.85
CA GLU A 53 10.61 2.73 8.70
C GLU A 53 10.26 3.87 7.73
N HIS A 54 9.62 3.59 6.60
CA HIS A 54 9.16 4.63 5.66
C HIS A 54 8.16 5.59 6.31
N LEU A 55 7.24 5.08 7.14
CA LEU A 55 6.30 5.93 7.88
C LEU A 55 7.01 6.97 8.76
N LYS A 56 8.13 6.62 9.39
CA LYS A 56 8.88 7.55 10.25
C LYS A 56 9.41 8.77 9.49
N TYR A 57 9.74 8.60 8.21
CA TYR A 57 10.35 9.65 7.40
C TYR A 57 9.35 10.40 6.51
N ALA A 58 8.16 9.84 6.28
CA ALA A 58 7.15 10.45 5.43
C ALA A 58 6.86 11.91 5.79
N LYS A 59 6.64 12.19 7.09
CA LYS A 59 6.44 13.56 7.58
C LYS A 59 7.63 14.49 7.34
N VAL A 60 8.84 14.00 7.48
CA VAL A 60 10.06 14.81 7.29
C VAL A 60 10.26 15.14 5.82
N ILE A 61 9.95 14.20 4.94
CA ILE A 61 9.98 14.38 3.48
C ILE A 61 8.82 15.27 3.02
N GLY A 62 7.71 15.27 3.75
CA GLY A 62 6.49 16.02 3.42
C GLY A 62 5.59 15.26 2.46
N ALA A 63 5.60 13.93 2.55
CA ALA A 63 4.67 13.09 1.81
C ALA A 63 3.31 13.04 2.52
N ASP A 64 2.21 13.03 1.74
CA ASP A 64 0.86 12.93 2.30
C ASP A 64 0.62 11.53 2.84
N MET A 65 1.12 10.49 2.17
CA MET A 65 0.98 9.10 2.59
C MET A 65 2.19 8.24 2.22
N VAL A 66 2.25 7.04 2.82
CA VAL A 66 3.12 5.96 2.37
C VAL A 66 2.27 4.90 1.68
N GLY A 67 2.56 4.61 0.40
CA GLY A 67 1.77 3.71 -0.44
C GLY A 67 2.38 2.32 -0.60
N THR A 68 1.53 1.29 -0.70
CA THR A 68 1.92 -0.08 -1.02
C THR A 68 0.79 -0.84 -1.72
N GLU A 69 1.16 -1.82 -2.51
CA GLU A 69 0.32 -2.93 -2.97
C GLU A 69 0.23 -4.02 -1.89
N THR A 70 -0.61 -5.05 -2.13
CA THR A 70 -0.93 -6.06 -1.10
C THR A 70 -0.27 -7.41 -1.29
N GLY A 71 0.54 -7.56 -2.35
CA GLY A 71 1.42 -8.69 -2.55
C GLY A 71 0.73 -10.02 -2.88
N ARG A 72 1.58 -11.06 -3.04
CA ARG A 72 1.19 -12.43 -3.44
C ARG A 72 1.76 -13.44 -2.45
N TYR A 73 1.02 -14.52 -2.19
CA TYR A 73 1.48 -15.59 -1.30
C TYR A 73 2.52 -16.48 -1.98
N ASP A 74 3.63 -15.88 -2.37
CA ASP A 74 4.78 -16.56 -2.96
C ASP A 74 6.07 -15.80 -2.66
N ALA A 75 7.14 -16.52 -2.29
CA ALA A 75 8.44 -15.91 -1.99
C ALA A 75 9.12 -15.31 -3.24
N GLY A 76 8.86 -15.86 -4.43
CA GLY A 76 9.31 -15.35 -5.73
C GLY A 76 8.33 -14.40 -6.40
N PHE A 77 7.29 -13.98 -5.69
CA PHE A 77 6.27 -13.06 -6.18
C PHE A 77 5.47 -13.57 -7.38
N LYS A 78 5.29 -14.87 -7.51
CA LYS A 78 4.47 -15.49 -8.56
C LYS A 78 3.00 -15.47 -8.16
N VAL A 79 2.12 -15.39 -9.16
CA VAL A 79 0.69 -15.60 -8.96
C VAL A 79 0.44 -17.05 -8.61
N VAL A 80 -0.16 -17.30 -7.45
CA VAL A 80 -0.55 -18.64 -6.98
C VAL A 80 -1.98 -18.62 -6.46
N PRO A 81 -2.75 -19.72 -6.59
CA PRO A 81 -4.16 -19.75 -6.19
C PRO A 81 -4.39 -19.40 -4.71
N TYR A 82 -3.44 -19.67 -3.84
CA TYR A 82 -3.55 -19.37 -2.41
C TYR A 82 -3.64 -17.86 -2.14
N THR A 83 -3.11 -17.00 -3.03
CA THR A 83 -3.19 -15.53 -2.93
C THR A 83 -4.63 -15.04 -2.78
N TYR A 84 -5.59 -15.72 -3.39
CA TYR A 84 -7.02 -15.35 -3.39
C TYR A 84 -7.84 -16.01 -2.27
N THR A 85 -7.18 -16.68 -1.32
CA THR A 85 -7.87 -17.39 -0.23
C THR A 85 -8.08 -16.51 1.00
N GLU A 86 -9.08 -16.90 1.81
CA GLU A 86 -9.29 -16.28 3.12
C GLU A 86 -8.04 -16.38 4.02
N GLY A 87 -7.29 -17.47 3.95
CA GLY A 87 -6.04 -17.64 4.71
C GLY A 87 -4.99 -16.57 4.37
N CYS A 88 -4.81 -16.25 3.08
CA CYS A 88 -3.93 -15.18 2.64
C CYS A 88 -4.45 -13.80 3.05
N TYR A 89 -5.76 -13.57 2.92
CA TYR A 89 -6.39 -12.34 3.37
C TYR A 89 -6.19 -12.09 4.88
N GLN A 90 -6.36 -13.11 5.72
CA GLN A 90 -6.10 -12.97 7.17
C GLN A 90 -4.62 -12.70 7.48
N LEU A 91 -3.70 -13.25 6.68
CA LEU A 91 -2.28 -12.93 6.80
C LEU A 91 -1.99 -11.46 6.41
N LEU A 92 -2.66 -10.96 5.37
CA LEU A 92 -2.60 -9.55 5.00
C LEU A 92 -3.07 -8.66 6.16
N LEU A 93 -4.25 -8.95 6.72
CA LEU A 93 -4.80 -8.20 7.87
C LEU A 93 -3.82 -8.18 9.05
N LYS A 94 -3.19 -9.32 9.35
CA LYS A 94 -2.18 -9.40 10.43
C LYS A 94 -1.04 -8.40 10.18
N SER A 95 -0.47 -8.39 8.99
CA SER A 95 0.63 -7.49 8.62
C SER A 95 0.20 -6.02 8.62
N MET A 96 -0.97 -5.74 8.04
CA MET A 96 -1.46 -4.38 7.92
C MET A 96 -1.85 -3.78 9.28
N ARG A 97 -2.38 -4.55 10.22
CA ARG A 97 -2.64 -4.07 11.58
C ARG A 97 -1.38 -3.64 12.31
N GLU A 98 -0.26 -4.34 12.12
CA GLU A 98 1.04 -3.92 12.66
C GLU A 98 1.49 -2.58 12.06
N ILE A 99 1.39 -2.43 10.74
CA ILE A 99 1.73 -1.21 10.00
C ILE A 99 0.83 -0.04 10.44
N VAL A 100 -0.48 -0.26 10.45
CA VAL A 100 -1.48 0.77 10.77
C VAL A 100 -1.34 1.25 12.21
N SER A 101 -1.10 0.34 13.17
CA SER A 101 -0.81 0.73 14.56
C SER A 101 0.42 1.65 14.67
N ALA A 102 1.42 1.47 13.82
CA ALA A 102 2.56 2.38 13.77
C ALA A 102 2.19 3.72 13.08
N ALA A 103 1.41 3.66 12.00
CA ALA A 103 0.96 4.83 11.26
C ALA A 103 0.11 5.78 12.13
N GLU A 104 -0.81 5.23 12.92
CA GLU A 104 -1.64 5.98 13.88
C GLU A 104 -0.79 6.72 14.91
N LYS A 105 0.21 6.05 15.49
CA LYS A 105 1.14 6.67 16.46
C LYS A 105 1.99 7.78 15.85
N LEU A 106 2.33 7.64 14.57
CA LEU A 106 3.15 8.61 13.83
C LEU A 106 2.30 9.71 13.19
N GLY A 107 0.98 9.54 13.12
CA GLY A 107 0.05 10.43 12.44
C GLY A 107 0.33 10.52 10.94
N VAL A 108 0.52 9.36 10.28
CA VAL A 108 0.80 9.21 8.85
C VAL A 108 -0.29 8.36 8.22
N ILE A 109 -0.64 8.64 6.98
CA ILE A 109 -1.61 7.85 6.20
C ILE A 109 -0.89 6.69 5.51
N VAL A 110 -1.53 5.53 5.50
CA VAL A 110 -1.16 4.36 4.71
C VAL A 110 -2.07 4.30 3.49
N GLY A 111 -1.49 4.46 2.31
CA GLY A 111 -2.18 4.26 1.04
C GLY A 111 -2.10 2.79 0.62
N VAL A 112 -3.24 2.16 0.36
CA VAL A 112 -3.31 0.77 -0.08
C VAL A 112 -3.89 0.68 -1.48
N GLU A 113 -3.19 -0.03 -2.35
CA GLU A 113 -3.54 -0.20 -3.75
C GLU A 113 -4.03 -1.62 -4.02
N ALA A 114 -5.21 -1.74 -4.64
CA ALA A 114 -5.74 -3.00 -5.14
C ALA A 114 -5.12 -3.32 -6.51
N VAL A 115 -4.68 -4.57 -6.69
CA VAL A 115 -4.09 -5.06 -7.94
C VAL A 115 -4.71 -6.42 -8.28
N HIS A 116 -5.20 -6.60 -9.49
CA HIS A 116 -6.00 -7.76 -9.93
C HIS A 116 -5.39 -9.14 -9.64
N ASP A 117 -4.09 -9.23 -9.45
CA ASP A 117 -3.37 -10.47 -9.16
C ASP A 117 -2.67 -10.49 -7.78
N HIS A 118 -3.06 -9.58 -6.88
CA HIS A 118 -2.64 -9.52 -5.49
C HIS A 118 -3.74 -10.01 -4.53
N THR A 119 -3.48 -9.92 -3.23
CA THR A 119 -4.44 -10.36 -2.21
C THR A 119 -5.73 -9.51 -2.21
N LEU A 120 -5.63 -8.20 -2.46
CA LEU A 120 -6.77 -7.33 -2.72
C LEU A 120 -6.97 -7.18 -4.24
N TYR A 121 -7.61 -8.16 -4.85
CA TYR A 121 -7.69 -8.33 -6.32
C TYR A 121 -8.92 -7.71 -6.98
N CYS A 122 -9.87 -7.20 -6.21
CA CYS A 122 -11.08 -6.58 -6.75
C CYS A 122 -11.67 -5.53 -5.79
N PRO A 123 -12.60 -4.68 -6.26
CA PRO A 123 -13.20 -3.63 -5.45
C PRO A 123 -13.90 -4.13 -4.17
N GLU A 124 -14.55 -5.28 -4.23
CA GLU A 124 -15.28 -5.84 -3.09
C GLU A 124 -14.34 -6.25 -1.95
N ILE A 125 -13.21 -6.87 -2.26
CA ILE A 125 -12.21 -7.25 -1.25
C ILE A 125 -11.50 -6.01 -0.69
N MET A 126 -11.27 -4.99 -1.51
CA MET A 126 -10.73 -3.71 -1.06
C MET A 126 -11.70 -3.03 -0.07
N ARG A 127 -12.99 -2.96 -0.37
CA ARG A 127 -14.00 -2.43 0.54
C ARG A 127 -14.01 -3.18 1.86
N ARG A 128 -14.05 -4.52 1.83
CA ARG A 128 -13.97 -5.37 3.01
C ARG A 128 -12.70 -5.08 3.83
N PHE A 129 -11.57 -4.92 3.17
CA PHE A 129 -10.30 -4.62 3.84
C PHE A 129 -10.36 -3.29 4.62
N LEU A 130 -10.91 -2.25 4.02
CA LEU A 130 -11.06 -0.94 4.67
C LEU A 130 -11.98 -1.02 5.89
N GLU A 131 -13.04 -1.84 5.83
CA GLU A 131 -13.94 -2.11 6.95
C GLU A 131 -13.28 -2.95 8.05
N ASP A 132 -12.54 -4.00 7.68
CA ASP A 132 -11.89 -4.92 8.65
C ASP A 132 -10.67 -4.26 9.37
N ILE A 133 -10.01 -3.31 8.74
CA ILE A 133 -8.94 -2.51 9.36
C ILE A 133 -9.54 -1.40 10.24
N ASP A 134 -10.63 -0.76 9.81
CA ASP A 134 -11.38 0.27 10.54
C ASP A 134 -10.48 1.37 11.15
N SER A 135 -9.62 1.95 10.33
CA SER A 135 -8.71 3.02 10.76
C SER A 135 -8.81 4.24 9.85
N PRO A 136 -8.88 5.45 10.41
CA PRO A 136 -8.84 6.69 9.63
C PRO A 136 -7.46 6.96 9.02
N ASN A 137 -6.44 6.19 9.42
CA ASN A 137 -5.07 6.31 8.88
C ASN A 137 -4.81 5.37 7.69
N VAL A 138 -5.87 4.76 7.12
CA VAL A 138 -5.76 3.94 5.91
C VAL A 138 -6.65 4.52 4.83
N GLU A 139 -6.12 4.69 3.64
CA GLU A 139 -6.86 5.17 2.48
C GLU A 139 -6.53 4.35 1.24
N ALA A 140 -7.39 4.43 0.23
CA ALA A 140 -7.20 3.73 -1.02
C ALA A 140 -6.40 4.56 -2.03
N ILE A 141 -5.49 3.90 -2.72
CA ILE A 141 -4.93 4.34 -3.99
C ILE A 141 -5.68 3.55 -5.09
N LEU A 142 -6.30 4.24 -6.02
CA LEU A 142 -6.97 3.62 -7.15
C LEU A 142 -6.11 3.77 -8.41
N ASP A 143 -5.39 2.71 -8.79
CA ASP A 143 -4.79 2.59 -10.11
C ASP A 143 -5.72 1.76 -11.01
N PRO A 144 -6.43 2.38 -11.96
CA PRO A 144 -7.36 1.66 -12.82
C PRO A 144 -6.69 0.57 -13.66
N VAL A 145 -5.43 0.76 -14.06
CA VAL A 145 -4.69 -0.22 -14.86
C VAL A 145 -4.34 -1.45 -14.04
N ASN A 146 -3.92 -1.26 -12.79
CA ASN A 146 -3.60 -2.37 -11.89
C ASN A 146 -4.83 -3.14 -11.40
N LEU A 147 -5.98 -2.46 -11.32
CA LEU A 147 -7.22 -3.09 -10.90
C LEU A 147 -7.79 -4.05 -11.96
N ILE A 148 -7.54 -3.78 -13.25
CA ILE A 148 -8.19 -4.49 -14.36
C ILE A 148 -7.26 -5.56 -14.92
N SER A 149 -7.70 -6.84 -14.89
CA SER A 149 -6.99 -7.91 -15.59
C SER A 149 -7.23 -7.86 -17.09
N ALA A 150 -6.32 -8.46 -17.87
CA ALA A 150 -6.49 -8.58 -19.33
C ALA A 150 -7.80 -9.26 -19.76
N GLU A 151 -8.35 -10.14 -18.91
CA GLU A 151 -9.63 -10.84 -19.17
C GLU A 151 -10.85 -9.93 -18.97
N HIS A 152 -10.71 -8.87 -18.16
CA HIS A 152 -11.79 -7.94 -17.81
C HIS A 152 -11.69 -6.57 -18.49
N VAL A 153 -10.80 -6.42 -19.48
CA VAL A 153 -10.64 -5.13 -20.21
C VAL A 153 -11.96 -4.68 -20.86
N ALA A 154 -12.80 -5.61 -21.31
CA ALA A 154 -14.09 -5.28 -21.93
C ALA A 154 -15.06 -4.63 -20.92
N ASP A 155 -14.93 -4.94 -19.64
CA ASP A 155 -15.80 -4.45 -18.55
C ASP A 155 -15.11 -3.38 -17.67
N GLN A 156 -14.02 -2.78 -18.16
CA GLN A 156 -13.18 -1.84 -17.39
C GLN A 156 -13.98 -0.69 -16.77
N ASP A 157 -14.92 -0.11 -17.51
CA ASP A 157 -15.75 1.00 -17.04
C ASP A 157 -16.61 0.58 -15.83
N GLU A 158 -17.15 -0.63 -15.86
CA GLU A 158 -17.94 -1.15 -14.75
C GLU A 158 -17.08 -1.44 -13.51
N GLU A 159 -15.89 -2.02 -13.66
CA GLU A 159 -14.98 -2.28 -12.55
C GLU A 159 -14.46 -0.98 -11.90
N ILE A 160 -14.12 0.04 -12.71
CA ILE A 160 -13.73 1.36 -12.19
C ILE A 160 -14.90 2.03 -11.46
N ASN A 161 -16.08 2.06 -12.07
CA ASN A 161 -17.28 2.62 -11.45
C ASN A 161 -17.66 1.88 -10.17
N LYS A 162 -17.47 0.56 -10.10
CA LYS A 162 -17.68 -0.25 -8.91
C LYS A 162 -16.73 0.18 -7.78
N ALA A 163 -15.44 0.39 -8.07
CA ALA A 163 -14.49 0.90 -7.09
C ALA A 163 -14.96 2.23 -6.48
N PHE A 164 -15.35 3.20 -7.31
CA PHE A 164 -15.89 4.47 -6.83
C PHE A 164 -17.19 4.32 -6.02
N ARG A 165 -18.09 3.41 -6.40
CA ARG A 165 -19.32 3.16 -5.62
C ARG A 165 -19.03 2.53 -4.26
N LEU A 166 -18.07 1.61 -4.17
CA LEU A 166 -17.80 0.84 -2.96
C LEU A 166 -16.93 1.57 -1.94
N TYR A 167 -15.91 2.29 -2.41
CA TYR A 167 -14.96 2.95 -1.52
C TYR A 167 -14.46 4.31 -2.02
N GLY A 168 -15.25 4.99 -2.85
CA GLY A 168 -14.89 6.31 -3.39
C GLY A 168 -14.65 7.38 -2.33
N ASP A 169 -15.34 7.27 -1.19
CA ASP A 169 -15.15 8.12 -0.01
C ASP A 169 -13.80 7.90 0.72
N ARG A 170 -13.07 6.86 0.34
CA ARG A 170 -11.76 6.49 0.91
C ARG A 170 -10.64 6.55 -0.13
N ILE A 171 -10.91 6.99 -1.36
CA ILE A 171 -9.89 7.17 -2.40
C ILE A 171 -9.23 8.53 -2.23
N SER A 172 -7.93 8.55 -1.97
CA SER A 172 -7.14 9.78 -1.85
C SER A 172 -6.24 10.04 -3.06
N VAL A 173 -5.91 9.02 -3.82
CA VAL A 173 -5.05 9.11 -5.00
C VAL A 173 -5.63 8.24 -6.11
N VAL A 174 -5.60 8.78 -7.34
CA VAL A 174 -5.95 8.09 -8.58
C VAL A 174 -4.79 8.18 -9.54
#